data_3a7de892849a2ab9cc01815b1d932a73
#
_entry.id   3a7de892849a2ab9cc01815b1d932a73
#
_cell.length_a   1.000
_cell.length_b   1.000
_cell.length_c   1.000
_cell.angle_alpha   90.00
_cell.angle_beta   90.00
_cell.angle_gamma   90.00
#
_symmetry.space_group_name_H-M   'P 1'
#
loop_
_entity.id
_entity.type
_entity.pdbx_description
1 polymer ?
#
loop_
_entity_poly.entity_id
_entity_poly.type
_entity_poly.pdbx_seq_one_letter_code
_entity_poly.pdbx_strand_id
1 'polypeptide(L)'
;AYYRGGSQKDGRAGYFYANTYALNTRPKWEMEALTLHEAMPGHHLQISLAKELPETHPLIQNLSYTGFVEGWGLYAESLGTEMGFYKDPYSKFGQLTYEMWRAVRLVVDTGMHYFGWSRDEAINYFAANTPKSLHDIEVEIDRYISWPGQALAYKIGELKFKDLRRRATETLGDKFDIREFHDELHKKGALPLDILDEQMNNWLDQKNTSVM
;
A
#
# COMPACT_ATOMS: atom_id res chain seq x y z
N ALA A 1 8.90 -5.33 -9.79
CA ALA A 1 7.68 -6.13 -9.83
C ALA A 1 6.46 -5.21 -9.90
N TYR A 2 5.34 -5.72 -10.36
CA TYR A 2 4.06 -5.02 -10.36
C TYR A 2 2.91 -6.00 -10.60
N TYR A 3 1.71 -5.62 -10.14
CA TYR A 3 0.49 -6.36 -10.44
C TYR A 3 -0.26 -5.71 -11.62
N ARG A 4 -0.76 -6.54 -12.52
CA ARG A 4 -1.68 -6.12 -13.60
C ARG A 4 -3.04 -6.79 -13.41
N GLY A 5 -4.06 -6.01 -13.14
CA GLY A 5 -5.41 -6.50 -12.92
C GLY A 5 -5.98 -7.26 -14.12
N GLY A 6 -6.81 -8.25 -13.82
CA GLY A 6 -7.56 -9.03 -14.81
C GLY A 6 -8.55 -8.16 -15.60
N SER A 7 -9.16 -8.76 -16.60
CA SER A 7 -10.28 -8.17 -17.37
C SER A 7 -11.37 -9.21 -17.52
N GLN A 8 -12.51 -8.98 -16.90
CA GLN A 8 -13.68 -9.87 -17.04
C GLN A 8 -14.18 -9.88 -18.49
N LYS A 9 -14.18 -8.71 -19.14
CA LYS A 9 -14.62 -8.55 -20.53
C LYS A 9 -13.83 -9.44 -21.49
N ASP A 10 -12.52 -9.57 -21.28
CA ASP A 10 -11.62 -10.31 -22.17
C ASP A 10 -11.29 -11.70 -21.61
N GLY A 11 -11.87 -12.12 -20.49
CA GLY A 11 -11.57 -13.37 -19.80
C GLY A 11 -10.11 -13.49 -19.33
N ARG A 12 -9.40 -12.35 -19.19
CA ARG A 12 -7.98 -12.32 -18.83
C ARG A 12 -7.81 -12.30 -17.31
N ALA A 13 -7.02 -13.24 -16.79
CA ALA A 13 -6.63 -13.26 -15.37
C ALA A 13 -5.77 -12.05 -14.99
N GLY A 14 -5.69 -11.75 -13.69
CA GLY A 14 -4.68 -10.86 -13.14
C GLY A 14 -3.32 -11.54 -13.07
N TYR A 15 -2.24 -10.77 -13.24
CA TYR A 15 -0.87 -11.27 -13.22
C TYR A 15 0.02 -10.45 -12.29
N PHE A 16 0.75 -11.14 -11.45
CA PHE A 16 1.89 -10.58 -10.73
C PHE A 16 3.16 -10.79 -11.57
N TYR A 17 3.81 -9.69 -11.95
CA TYR A 17 5.03 -9.69 -12.75
C TYR A 17 6.25 -9.56 -11.84
N ALA A 18 6.96 -10.68 -11.62
CA ALA A 18 8.23 -10.66 -10.90
C ALA A 18 9.33 -10.08 -11.79
N ASN A 19 10.11 -9.15 -11.24
CA ASN A 19 11.28 -8.61 -11.95
C ASN A 19 12.48 -9.53 -11.74
N THR A 20 12.97 -10.14 -12.82
CA THR A 20 14.12 -11.05 -12.81
C THR A 20 15.42 -10.40 -13.29
N TYR A 21 15.42 -9.10 -13.59
CA TYR A 21 16.62 -8.36 -13.94
C TYR A 21 17.53 -8.18 -12.70
N ALA A 22 18.84 -8.34 -12.89
CA ALA A 22 19.85 -8.18 -11.85
C ALA A 22 19.53 -8.94 -10.56
N LEU A 23 19.30 -10.25 -10.63
CA LEU A 23 18.92 -11.10 -9.49
C LEU A 23 19.88 -11.03 -8.30
N ASN A 24 21.15 -10.71 -8.51
CA ASN A 24 22.14 -10.51 -7.48
C ASN A 24 21.88 -9.29 -6.57
N THR A 25 21.03 -8.35 -7.01
CA THR A 25 20.59 -7.18 -6.23
C THR A 25 19.24 -7.38 -5.55
N ARG A 26 18.61 -8.56 -5.72
CA ARG A 26 17.26 -8.85 -5.24
C ARG A 26 17.29 -9.91 -4.15
N PRO A 27 17.34 -9.51 -2.89
CA PRO A 27 17.43 -10.45 -1.78
C PRO A 27 16.11 -11.24 -1.61
N LYS A 28 16.25 -12.53 -1.29
CA LYS A 28 15.09 -13.43 -1.09
C LYS A 28 14.21 -13.03 0.10
N TRP A 29 14.78 -12.38 1.11
CA TRP A 29 14.02 -11.97 2.29
C TRP A 29 12.97 -10.87 2.03
N GLU A 30 13.01 -10.20 0.87
CA GLU A 30 11.98 -9.24 0.45
C GLU A 30 10.76 -9.90 -0.22
N MET A 31 10.85 -11.20 -0.55
CA MET A 31 9.84 -11.87 -1.39
C MET A 31 8.48 -11.99 -0.70
N GLU A 32 8.44 -12.27 0.60
CA GLU A 32 7.17 -12.38 1.32
C GLU A 32 6.43 -11.03 1.33
N ALA A 33 7.11 -9.95 1.71
CA ALA A 33 6.54 -8.61 1.73
C ALA A 33 6.05 -8.19 0.34
N LEU A 34 6.88 -8.41 -0.70
CA LEU A 34 6.51 -8.10 -2.08
C LEU A 34 5.28 -8.91 -2.54
N THR A 35 5.21 -10.18 -2.18
CA THR A 35 4.08 -11.05 -2.55
C THR A 35 2.79 -10.59 -1.87
N LEU A 36 2.85 -10.21 -0.61
CA LEU A 36 1.69 -9.68 0.11
C LEU A 36 1.22 -8.33 -0.46
N HIS A 37 2.16 -7.50 -0.94
CA HIS A 37 1.86 -6.23 -1.60
C HIS A 37 1.16 -6.43 -2.97
N GLU A 38 1.74 -7.25 -3.83
CA GLU A 38 1.29 -7.39 -5.22
C GLU A 38 0.16 -8.41 -5.39
N ALA A 39 0.15 -9.48 -4.60
CA ALA A 39 -0.84 -10.54 -4.68
C ALA A 39 -1.92 -10.42 -3.59
N MET A 40 -2.05 -11.42 -2.72
CA MET A 40 -3.06 -11.48 -1.67
C MET A 40 -2.42 -11.22 -0.30
N PRO A 41 -2.97 -10.31 0.51
CA PRO A 41 -4.19 -9.54 0.33
C PRO A 41 -4.01 -8.17 -0.34
N GLY A 42 -2.88 -7.89 -1.00
CA GLY A 42 -2.54 -6.60 -1.57
C GLY A 42 -3.30 -6.23 -2.86
N HIS A 43 -2.56 -5.79 -3.88
CA HIS A 43 -3.15 -5.23 -5.10
C HIS A 43 -4.09 -6.19 -5.82
N HIS A 44 -3.78 -7.49 -5.86
CA HIS A 44 -4.67 -8.46 -6.52
C HIS A 44 -6.06 -8.45 -5.89
N LEU A 45 -6.16 -8.54 -4.56
CA LEU A 45 -7.44 -8.52 -3.86
C LEU A 45 -8.16 -7.19 -4.09
N GLN A 46 -7.51 -6.08 -3.79
CA GLN A 46 -8.12 -4.74 -3.86
C GLN A 46 -8.65 -4.41 -5.25
N ILE A 47 -7.86 -4.67 -6.30
CA ILE A 47 -8.22 -4.37 -7.68
C ILE A 47 -9.30 -5.34 -8.19
N SER A 48 -9.29 -6.60 -7.76
CA SER A 48 -10.33 -7.56 -8.12
C SER A 48 -11.67 -7.19 -7.50
N LEU A 49 -11.71 -6.90 -6.20
CA LEU A 49 -12.92 -6.44 -5.52
C LEU A 49 -13.50 -5.18 -6.17
N ALA A 50 -12.65 -4.20 -6.49
CA ALA A 50 -13.11 -2.98 -7.16
C ALA A 50 -13.77 -3.25 -8.53
N LYS A 51 -13.34 -4.29 -9.25
CA LYS A 51 -13.93 -4.70 -10.53
C LYS A 51 -15.20 -5.53 -10.41
N GLU A 52 -15.43 -6.13 -9.25
CA GLU A 52 -16.63 -6.91 -8.94
C GLU A 52 -17.77 -6.04 -8.38
N LEU A 53 -17.49 -4.77 -8.08
CA LEU A 53 -18.53 -3.85 -7.64
C LEU A 53 -19.63 -3.69 -8.70
N PRO A 54 -20.90 -3.57 -8.27
CA PRO A 54 -22.00 -3.28 -9.21
C PRO A 54 -21.70 -2.00 -9.99
N GLU A 55 -22.36 -1.86 -11.15
CA GLU A 55 -22.15 -0.71 -12.05
C GLU A 55 -22.19 0.61 -11.28
N THR A 56 -21.03 1.21 -11.14
CA THR A 56 -20.85 2.56 -10.61
C THR A 56 -20.71 3.55 -11.76
N HIS A 57 -20.84 4.85 -11.47
CA HIS A 57 -20.68 5.87 -12.52
C HIS A 57 -19.34 5.68 -13.24
N PRO A 58 -19.29 5.75 -14.60
CA PRO A 58 -18.08 5.49 -15.40
C PRO A 58 -16.85 6.30 -14.96
N LEU A 59 -17.07 7.50 -14.42
CA LEU A 59 -15.99 8.31 -13.85
C LEU A 59 -15.32 7.58 -12.68
N ILE A 60 -16.11 7.05 -11.74
CA ILE A 60 -15.57 6.35 -10.55
C ILE A 60 -14.84 5.07 -10.94
N GLN A 61 -15.35 4.33 -11.93
CA GLN A 61 -14.69 3.11 -12.43
C GLN A 61 -13.31 3.35 -13.04
N ASN A 62 -13.06 4.56 -13.54
CA ASN A 62 -11.82 4.94 -14.22
C ASN A 62 -10.89 5.80 -13.36
N LEU A 63 -11.33 6.25 -12.17
CA LEU A 63 -10.48 6.97 -11.25
C LEU A 63 -9.65 5.99 -10.42
N SER A 64 -8.39 6.35 -10.23
CA SER A 64 -7.48 5.63 -9.33
C SER A 64 -6.87 6.64 -8.35
N TYR A 65 -7.05 6.40 -7.07
CA TYR A 65 -6.45 7.20 -6.01
C TYR A 65 -5.24 6.47 -5.45
N THR A 66 -4.06 6.92 -5.87
CA THR A 66 -2.78 6.25 -5.57
C THR A 66 -2.56 6.08 -4.06
N GLY A 67 -3.00 7.07 -3.23
CA GLY A 67 -2.93 6.97 -1.77
C GLY A 67 -3.74 5.81 -1.19
N PHE A 68 -4.89 5.48 -1.80
CA PHE A 68 -5.66 4.30 -1.44
C PHE A 68 -4.95 3.01 -1.92
N VAL A 69 -4.62 2.94 -3.19
CA VAL A 69 -4.10 1.71 -3.82
C VAL A 69 -2.76 1.30 -3.21
N GLU A 70 -1.80 2.22 -3.16
CA GLU A 70 -0.46 1.94 -2.62
C GLU A 70 -0.46 1.87 -1.09
N GLY A 71 -1.33 2.67 -0.45
CA GLY A 71 -1.54 2.58 0.99
C GLY A 71 -2.07 1.23 1.41
N TRP A 72 -3.03 0.67 0.66
CA TRP A 72 -3.52 -0.69 0.87
C TRP A 72 -2.41 -1.72 0.68
N GLY A 73 -1.62 -1.63 -0.40
CA GLY A 73 -0.50 -2.54 -0.65
C GLY A 73 0.49 -2.57 0.53
N LEU A 74 0.88 -1.41 1.03
CA LEU A 74 1.80 -1.33 2.18
C LEU A 74 1.14 -1.77 3.50
N TYR A 75 -0.14 -1.48 3.69
CA TYR A 75 -0.92 -2.01 4.83
C TYR A 75 -1.01 -3.53 4.77
N ALA A 76 -1.23 -4.11 3.60
CA ALA A 76 -1.26 -5.56 3.38
C ALA A 76 0.06 -6.25 3.75
N GLU A 77 1.21 -5.63 3.46
CA GLU A 77 2.51 -6.11 3.94
C GLU A 77 2.53 -6.24 5.48
N SER A 78 1.95 -5.27 6.19
CA SER A 78 1.91 -5.28 7.66
C SER A 78 1.01 -6.37 8.25
N LEU A 79 -0.05 -6.79 7.54
CA LEU A 79 -0.94 -7.89 7.93
C LEU A 79 -0.22 -9.24 7.92
N GLY A 80 0.86 -9.36 7.17
CA GLY A 80 1.62 -10.62 7.06
C GLY A 80 2.02 -11.20 8.41
N THR A 81 2.32 -10.38 9.41
CA THR A 81 2.62 -10.86 10.77
C THR A 81 1.42 -11.58 11.41
N GLU A 82 0.23 -11.00 11.30
CA GLU A 82 -1.02 -11.59 11.84
C GLU A 82 -1.45 -12.82 11.04
N MET A 83 -1.14 -12.86 9.75
CA MET A 83 -1.41 -14.00 8.87
C MET A 83 -0.41 -15.15 9.04
N GLY A 84 0.62 -15.01 9.91
CA GLY A 84 1.63 -16.02 10.18
C GLY A 84 2.75 -16.10 9.15
N PHE A 85 2.97 -15.05 8.37
CA PHE A 85 4.17 -14.83 7.57
C PHE A 85 5.32 -14.26 8.42
N TYR A 86 6.46 -14.00 7.82
CA TYR A 86 7.64 -13.41 8.47
C TYR A 86 8.16 -14.22 9.67
N LYS A 87 8.07 -15.56 9.60
CA LYS A 87 8.52 -16.46 10.68
C LYS A 87 10.03 -16.49 10.83
N ASP A 88 10.73 -16.30 9.74
CA ASP A 88 12.17 -16.20 9.69
C ASP A 88 12.61 -14.74 9.91
N PRO A 89 13.63 -14.49 10.76
CA PRO A 89 14.12 -13.14 11.04
C PRO A 89 14.54 -12.35 9.79
N TYR A 90 15.01 -13.01 8.74
CA TYR A 90 15.38 -12.36 7.49
C TYR A 90 14.14 -11.88 6.73
N SER A 91 13.08 -12.67 6.65
CA SER A 91 11.84 -12.23 6.01
C SER A 91 11.17 -11.10 6.79
N LYS A 92 11.26 -11.09 8.14
CA LYS A 92 10.85 -9.95 8.96
C LYS A 92 11.70 -8.71 8.70
N PHE A 93 13.01 -8.87 8.57
CA PHE A 93 13.89 -7.78 8.17
C PHE A 93 13.53 -7.23 6.77
N GLY A 94 13.16 -8.10 5.84
CA GLY A 94 12.68 -7.71 4.51
C GLY A 94 11.44 -6.83 4.56
N GLN A 95 10.45 -7.22 5.38
CA GLN A 95 9.24 -6.42 5.61
C GLN A 95 9.58 -5.04 6.20
N LEU A 96 10.45 -4.99 7.22
CA LEU A 96 10.88 -3.73 7.83
C LEU A 96 11.70 -2.86 6.86
N THR A 97 12.50 -3.47 6.00
CA THR A 97 13.22 -2.78 4.92
C THR A 97 12.24 -2.11 3.95
N TYR A 98 11.17 -2.81 3.57
CA TYR A 98 10.14 -2.28 2.70
C TYR A 98 9.36 -1.14 3.37
N GLU A 99 9.02 -1.29 4.63
CA GLU A 99 8.36 -0.23 5.40
C GLU A 99 9.25 1.02 5.54
N MET A 100 10.53 0.84 5.88
CA MET A 100 11.50 1.93 5.96
C MET A 100 11.72 2.61 4.61
N TRP A 101 11.81 1.84 3.53
CA TRP A 101 11.89 2.40 2.18
C TRP A 101 10.75 3.37 1.88
N ARG A 102 9.48 2.99 2.22
CA ARG A 102 8.33 3.86 2.02
C ARG A 102 8.30 5.06 2.97
N ALA A 103 8.86 4.92 4.17
CA ALA A 103 9.05 6.06 5.08
C ALA A 103 10.08 7.06 4.55
N VAL A 104 11.22 6.58 4.03
CA VAL A 104 12.25 7.43 3.41
C VAL A 104 11.72 8.21 2.22
N ARG A 105 10.79 7.64 1.44
CA ARG A 105 10.13 8.33 0.33
C ARG A 105 9.46 9.64 0.75
N LEU A 106 8.86 9.69 1.95
CA LEU A 106 8.25 10.92 2.47
C LEU A 106 9.27 12.07 2.59
N VAL A 107 10.50 11.74 2.96
CA VAL A 107 11.57 12.72 3.14
C VAL A 107 12.21 13.11 1.81
N VAL A 108 12.61 12.14 1.00
CA VAL A 108 13.36 12.43 -0.23
C VAL A 108 12.50 13.08 -1.31
N ASP A 109 11.23 12.69 -1.44
CA ASP A 109 10.32 13.32 -2.42
C ASP A 109 10.07 14.79 -2.06
N THR A 110 9.68 15.08 -0.82
CA THR A 110 9.52 16.45 -0.34
C THR A 110 10.84 17.22 -0.31
N GLY A 111 11.94 16.55 0.02
CA GLY A 111 13.29 17.11 -0.04
C GLY A 111 13.61 17.65 -1.42
N MET A 112 13.44 16.88 -2.46
CA MET A 112 13.74 17.26 -3.84
C MET A 112 12.74 18.29 -4.38
N HIS A 113 11.43 18.04 -4.24
CA HIS A 113 10.43 18.83 -4.94
C HIS A 113 9.99 20.10 -4.20
N TYR A 114 10.18 20.15 -2.89
CA TYR A 114 9.79 21.31 -2.08
C TYR A 114 10.99 22.05 -1.47
N PHE A 115 11.98 21.31 -0.95
CA PHE A 115 13.13 21.90 -0.27
C PHE A 115 14.36 22.09 -1.19
N GLY A 116 14.28 21.69 -2.46
CA GLY A 116 15.32 21.90 -3.45
C GLY A 116 16.56 21.02 -3.27
N TRP A 117 16.41 19.84 -2.65
CA TRP A 117 17.50 18.87 -2.56
C TRP A 117 17.96 18.44 -3.95
N SER A 118 19.26 18.31 -4.09
CA SER A 118 19.87 17.68 -5.26
C SER A 118 19.58 16.17 -5.29
N ARG A 119 19.73 15.57 -6.46
CA ARG A 119 19.68 14.12 -6.63
C ARG A 119 20.61 13.38 -5.66
N ASP A 120 21.85 13.87 -5.51
CA ASP A 120 22.85 13.24 -4.67
C ASP A 120 22.52 13.36 -3.18
N GLU A 121 21.95 14.46 -2.72
CA GLU A 121 21.46 14.60 -1.35
C GLU A 121 20.37 13.58 -1.05
N ALA A 122 19.41 13.38 -1.97
CA ALA A 122 18.36 12.38 -1.83
C ALA A 122 18.91 10.95 -1.81
N ILE A 123 19.86 10.62 -2.69
CA ILE A 123 20.56 9.32 -2.70
C ILE A 123 21.28 9.07 -1.39
N ASN A 124 22.05 10.04 -0.91
CA ASN A 124 22.82 9.91 0.32
C ASN A 124 21.91 9.71 1.54
N TYR A 125 20.82 10.48 1.63
CA TYR A 125 19.83 10.29 2.69
C TYR A 125 19.20 8.90 2.65
N PHE A 126 18.81 8.43 1.46
CA PHE A 126 18.21 7.13 1.28
C PHE A 126 19.20 6.00 1.67
N ALA A 127 20.43 6.07 1.20
CA ALA A 127 21.48 5.08 1.51
C ALA A 127 21.82 5.01 3.01
N ALA A 128 21.79 6.16 3.69
CA ALA A 128 22.04 6.22 5.14
C ALA A 128 20.92 5.58 5.99
N ASN A 129 19.71 5.45 5.43
CA ASN A 129 18.53 5.02 6.20
C ASN A 129 17.94 3.67 5.76
N THR A 130 18.49 3.02 4.73
CA THR A 130 17.98 1.73 4.27
C THR A 130 19.11 0.79 3.85
N PRO A 131 18.94 -0.54 3.95
CA PRO A 131 19.91 -1.51 3.46
C PRO A 131 19.77 -1.82 1.96
N LYS A 132 19.09 -0.96 1.20
CA LYS A 132 18.90 -1.15 -0.25
C LYS A 132 20.23 -0.98 -0.99
N SER A 133 20.38 -1.69 -2.12
CA SER A 133 21.56 -1.51 -2.97
C SER A 133 21.62 -0.08 -3.53
N LEU A 134 22.81 0.46 -3.72
CA LEU A 134 22.98 1.79 -4.31
C LEU A 134 22.30 1.89 -5.67
N HIS A 135 22.42 0.84 -6.49
CA HIS A 135 21.74 0.79 -7.79
C HIS A 135 20.22 0.93 -7.68
N ASP A 136 19.57 0.21 -6.75
CA ASP A 136 18.13 0.34 -6.55
C ASP A 136 17.75 1.74 -6.07
N ILE A 137 18.57 2.33 -5.18
CA ILE A 137 18.36 3.70 -4.68
C ILE A 137 18.43 4.73 -5.81
N GLU A 138 19.45 4.65 -6.67
CA GLU A 138 19.61 5.56 -7.81
C GLU A 138 18.41 5.48 -8.76
N VAL A 139 17.98 4.27 -9.12
CA VAL A 139 16.82 4.04 -9.99
C VAL A 139 15.53 4.59 -9.36
N GLU A 140 15.35 4.43 -8.05
CA GLU A 140 14.18 4.93 -7.35
C GLU A 140 14.19 6.47 -7.25
N ILE A 141 15.32 7.09 -6.95
CA ILE A 141 15.42 8.56 -6.92
C ILE A 141 15.16 9.16 -8.29
N ASP A 142 15.70 8.58 -9.37
CA ASP A 142 15.42 9.02 -10.74
C ASP A 142 13.93 8.90 -11.10
N ARG A 143 13.28 7.83 -10.63
CA ARG A 143 11.84 7.67 -10.74
C ARG A 143 11.08 8.77 -10.00
N TYR A 144 11.47 9.12 -8.76
CA TYR A 144 10.78 10.15 -7.98
C TYR A 144 10.94 11.53 -8.59
N ILE A 145 12.12 11.85 -9.15
CA ILE A 145 12.35 13.10 -9.91
C ILE A 145 11.35 13.24 -11.06
N SER A 146 11.11 12.14 -11.80
CA SER A 146 10.21 12.15 -12.95
C SER A 146 8.73 12.07 -12.59
N TRP A 147 8.39 11.72 -11.33
CA TRP A 147 7.01 11.50 -10.88
C TRP A 147 6.73 12.10 -9.49
N PRO A 148 6.73 13.45 -9.38
CA PRO A 148 6.58 14.14 -8.10
C PRO A 148 5.33 13.73 -7.32
N GLY A 149 5.49 13.48 -6.01
CA GLY A 149 4.40 13.19 -5.09
C GLY A 149 3.89 11.74 -5.12
N GLN A 150 4.15 10.95 -6.18
CA GLN A 150 3.70 9.56 -6.22
C GLN A 150 4.31 8.72 -5.09
N ALA A 151 5.58 8.97 -4.78
CA ALA A 151 6.30 8.25 -3.74
C ALA A 151 5.70 8.42 -2.33
N LEU A 152 4.99 9.53 -2.07
CA LEU A 152 4.33 9.81 -0.79
C LEU A 152 3.11 8.90 -0.53
N ALA A 153 2.44 8.47 -1.58
CA ALA A 153 1.16 7.77 -1.53
C ALA A 153 1.17 6.53 -0.62
N TYR A 154 2.23 5.76 -0.68
CA TYR A 154 2.40 4.51 0.05
C TYR A 154 2.28 4.68 1.57
N LYS A 155 3.16 5.47 2.15
CA LYS A 155 3.23 5.62 3.61
C LYS A 155 2.08 6.47 4.15
N ILE A 156 1.67 7.51 3.44
CA ILE A 156 0.50 8.32 3.82
C ILE A 156 -0.76 7.47 3.82
N GLY A 157 -0.96 6.66 2.79
CA GLY A 157 -2.10 5.75 2.71
C GLY A 157 -2.08 4.68 3.80
N GLU A 158 -0.95 4.02 4.01
CA GLU A 158 -0.80 3.02 5.09
C GLU A 158 -1.12 3.61 6.47
N LEU A 159 -0.59 4.79 6.78
CA LEU A 159 -0.86 5.46 8.05
C LEU A 159 -2.36 5.75 8.22
N LYS A 160 -3.06 6.13 7.15
CA LYS A 160 -4.51 6.29 7.16
C LYS A 160 -5.23 4.97 7.45
N PHE A 161 -4.90 3.87 6.77
CA PHE A 161 -5.51 2.56 7.03
C PHE A 161 -5.25 2.07 8.46
N LYS A 162 -4.04 2.24 8.96
CA LYS A 162 -3.70 1.90 10.35
C LYS A 162 -4.48 2.74 11.37
N ASP A 163 -4.64 4.05 11.11
CA ASP A 163 -5.44 4.92 11.96
C ASP A 163 -6.92 4.54 11.95
N LEU A 164 -7.49 4.29 10.77
CA LEU A 164 -8.87 3.81 10.63
C LEU A 164 -9.10 2.51 11.39
N ARG A 165 -8.18 1.55 11.28
CA ARG A 165 -8.24 0.28 12.00
C ARG A 165 -8.15 0.48 13.51
N ARG A 166 -7.22 1.31 13.98
CA ARG A 166 -7.09 1.63 15.41
C ARG A 166 -8.39 2.21 15.96
N ARG A 167 -8.96 3.22 15.30
CA ARG A 167 -10.24 3.85 15.69
C ARG A 167 -11.39 2.84 15.70
N ALA A 168 -11.48 1.99 14.68
CA ALA A 168 -12.51 0.95 14.64
C ALA A 168 -12.36 -0.07 15.77
N THR A 169 -11.16 -0.51 16.09
CA THR A 169 -10.87 -1.42 17.19
C THR A 169 -11.22 -0.79 18.54
N GLU A 170 -10.84 0.47 18.77
CA GLU A 170 -11.13 1.21 20.00
C GLU A 170 -12.65 1.45 20.18
N THR A 171 -13.35 1.76 19.08
CA THR A 171 -14.79 2.05 19.12
C THR A 171 -15.65 0.80 19.30
N LEU A 172 -15.31 -0.28 18.64
CA LEU A 172 -16.12 -1.50 18.64
C LEU A 172 -15.70 -2.51 19.71
N GLY A 173 -14.49 -2.41 20.26
CA GLY A 173 -14.00 -3.33 21.29
C GLY A 173 -14.11 -4.78 20.88
N ASP A 174 -14.73 -5.60 21.70
CA ASP A 174 -14.92 -7.06 21.44
C ASP A 174 -15.79 -7.38 20.21
N LYS A 175 -16.49 -6.37 19.64
CA LYS A 175 -17.31 -6.52 18.43
C LYS A 175 -16.53 -6.23 17.16
N PHE A 176 -15.27 -5.82 17.25
CA PHE A 176 -14.45 -5.57 16.07
C PHE A 176 -14.18 -6.87 15.30
N ASP A 177 -14.63 -6.93 14.05
CA ASP A 177 -14.26 -7.98 13.10
C ASP A 177 -13.43 -7.36 11.96
N ILE A 178 -12.20 -7.83 11.81
CA ILE A 178 -11.27 -7.34 10.80
C ILE A 178 -11.78 -7.57 9.36
N ARG A 179 -12.58 -8.61 9.13
CA ARG A 179 -13.15 -8.91 7.81
C ARG A 179 -14.21 -7.87 7.45
N GLU A 180 -15.14 -7.58 8.37
CA GLU A 180 -16.13 -6.52 8.18
C GLU A 180 -15.47 -5.15 7.98
N PHE A 181 -14.39 -4.88 8.71
CA PHE A 181 -13.61 -3.66 8.55
C PHE A 181 -12.99 -3.57 7.15
N HIS A 182 -12.39 -4.64 6.65
CA HIS A 182 -11.82 -4.66 5.31
C HIS A 182 -12.90 -4.60 4.22
N ASP A 183 -14.03 -5.28 4.40
CA ASP A 183 -15.16 -5.20 3.48
C ASP A 183 -15.68 -3.77 3.37
N GLU A 184 -15.83 -3.06 4.48
CA GLU A 184 -16.26 -1.66 4.47
C GLU A 184 -15.23 -0.73 3.79
N LEU A 185 -13.93 -0.95 3.99
CA LEU A 185 -12.87 -0.20 3.30
C LEU A 185 -12.97 -0.31 1.77
N HIS A 186 -13.32 -1.49 1.27
CA HIS A 186 -13.35 -1.78 -0.17
C HIS A 186 -14.72 -1.61 -0.83
N LYS A 187 -15.76 -1.39 -0.06
CA LYS A 187 -17.17 -1.37 -0.48
C LYS A 187 -17.49 -0.43 -1.64
N LYS A 188 -16.72 0.64 -1.79
CA LYS A 188 -16.92 1.64 -2.87
C LYS A 188 -15.72 1.72 -3.83
N GLY A 189 -14.79 0.78 -3.74
CA GLY A 189 -13.54 0.81 -4.49
C GLY A 189 -12.53 1.81 -3.91
N ALA A 190 -11.54 2.21 -4.72
CA ALA A 190 -10.54 3.17 -4.29
C ALA A 190 -11.16 4.57 -4.15
N LEU A 191 -10.99 5.19 -2.99
CA LEU A 191 -11.49 6.53 -2.66
C LEU A 191 -10.34 7.49 -2.32
N PRO A 192 -10.54 8.82 -2.45
CA PRO A 192 -9.71 9.79 -1.75
C PRO A 192 -9.68 9.49 -0.25
N LEU A 193 -8.53 9.69 0.41
CA LEU A 193 -8.36 9.27 1.81
C LEU A 193 -9.24 10.03 2.81
N ASP A 194 -9.66 11.24 2.49
CA ASP A 194 -10.62 12.03 3.27
C ASP A 194 -12.04 11.49 3.14
N ILE A 195 -12.46 11.14 1.92
CA ILE A 195 -13.76 10.51 1.67
C ILE A 195 -13.83 9.10 2.29
N LEU A 196 -12.73 8.35 2.25
CA LEU A 196 -12.63 7.08 2.97
C LEU A 196 -12.80 7.26 4.47
N ASP A 197 -12.20 8.31 5.04
CA ASP A 197 -12.33 8.65 6.46
C ASP A 197 -13.79 8.92 6.85
N GLU A 198 -14.52 9.71 6.04
CA GLU A 198 -15.95 9.96 6.23
C GLU A 198 -16.78 8.67 6.12
N GLN A 199 -16.50 7.81 5.14
CA GLN A 199 -17.18 6.52 5.00
C GLN A 199 -17.02 5.66 6.25
N MET A 200 -15.81 5.54 6.76
CA MET A 200 -15.51 4.71 7.92
C MET A 200 -16.10 5.27 9.20
N ASN A 201 -16.13 6.60 9.39
CA ASN A 201 -16.80 7.21 10.51
C ASN A 201 -18.31 6.93 10.48
N ASN A 202 -18.95 7.09 9.32
CA ASN A 202 -20.38 6.79 9.17
C ASN A 202 -20.69 5.31 9.45
N TRP A 203 -19.83 4.39 9.04
CA TRP A 203 -19.97 2.98 9.38
C TRP A 203 -19.86 2.70 10.88
N LEU A 204 -18.90 3.32 11.57
CA LEU A 204 -18.74 3.20 13.01
C LEU A 204 -19.95 3.73 13.76
N ASP A 205 -20.50 4.88 13.36
CA ASP A 205 -21.70 5.47 13.97
C ASP A 205 -22.92 4.55 13.82
N GLN A 206 -23.09 3.93 12.65
CA GLN A 206 -24.18 2.95 12.41
C GLN A 206 -24.02 1.72 13.30
N LYS A 207 -22.81 1.18 13.44
CA LYS A 207 -22.52 0.03 14.32
C LYS A 207 -22.81 0.34 15.79
N ASN A 208 -22.51 1.55 16.25
CA ASN A 208 -22.78 1.98 17.62
C ASN A 208 -24.29 2.17 17.88
N THR A 209 -25.03 2.74 16.90
CA THR A 209 -26.46 3.02 17.06
C THR A 209 -27.31 1.73 17.03
N SER A 210 -26.87 0.69 16.32
CA SER A 210 -27.55 -0.60 16.26
C SER A 210 -27.51 -1.40 17.56
N VAL A 211 -26.95 -0.85 18.63
CA VAL A 211 -26.71 -1.49 19.91
C VAL A 211 -27.58 -0.90 21.05
N MET A 212 -28.30 0.19 20.79
CA MET A 212 -29.31 0.74 21.69
C MET A 212 -30.70 0.15 21.37
#